data_628c70a3e9fa6a6452a19aa9ae01d385
#
_entry.id   628c70a3e9fa6a6452a19aa9ae01d385
#
_cell.length_a   1.000
_cell.length_b   1.000
_cell.length_c   1.000
_cell.angle_alpha   90.00
_cell.angle_beta   90.00
_cell.angle_gamma   90.00
#
_symmetry.space_group_name_H-M   'P 1'
#
loop_
_entity.id
_entity.type
_entity.pdbx_description
1 polymer ?
#
loop_
_entity_poly.entity_id
_entity_poly.type
_entity_poly.pdbx_seq_one_letter_code
_entity_poly.pdbx_strand_id
1 'polypeptide(L)'
;MNYLAIDASTEACSVALQCNDKVFSRYELCPQSHSLRLLPMIDDVLKEASCKLSQLDGLIFGQGPGSFTGVRIGIGVAQGLAFSANLKLVGVSTLQTMAQLAYINHQQSQVIAVIDARMSEVYNSYYELDENNIMQAKINEAVTPPDKLKQRLVSIVEQAYGVGTGWDAYVDELTSLKFNNDSPEVLFPEAKAMLAIGIAAFNRGEGVLPENAQPVYVRDTVSWKKLPGKE
;
A
#
# COMPACT_ATOMS: atom_id res chain seq x y z
N MET A 1 -1.53 21.30 8.96
CA MET A 1 -0.95 20.01 9.42
C MET A 1 -0.07 19.45 8.32
N ASN A 2 1.08 18.89 8.69
CA ASN A 2 2.10 18.44 7.74
C ASN A 2 2.38 16.95 7.95
N TYR A 3 2.10 16.14 6.97
CA TYR A 3 2.29 14.68 7.03
C TYR A 3 3.09 14.19 5.84
N LEU A 4 4.07 13.33 6.11
CA LEU A 4 4.85 12.65 5.09
C LEU A 4 4.38 11.19 5.00
N ALA A 5 4.03 10.74 3.79
CA ALA A 5 3.71 9.36 3.49
C ALA A 5 4.78 8.74 2.59
N ILE A 6 5.18 7.51 2.88
CA ILE A 6 6.19 6.76 2.11
C ILE A 6 5.75 5.32 1.88
N ASP A 7 5.98 4.81 0.69
CA ASP A 7 5.75 3.41 0.33
C ASP A 7 6.89 2.85 -0.50
N ALA A 8 7.27 1.61 -0.21
CA ALA A 8 8.23 0.80 -0.95
C ALA A 8 7.80 -0.68 -0.96
N SER A 9 6.50 -0.95 -0.79
CA SER A 9 5.96 -2.29 -0.56
C SER A 9 5.82 -3.14 -1.83
N THR A 10 5.97 -2.54 -3.01
CA THR A 10 5.83 -3.20 -4.33
C THR A 10 7.05 -2.92 -5.20
N GLU A 11 6.94 -3.04 -6.52
CA GLU A 11 7.98 -2.66 -7.49
C GLU A 11 8.16 -1.14 -7.62
N ALA A 12 7.27 -0.36 -7.03
CA ALA A 12 7.33 1.09 -7.02
C ALA A 12 7.85 1.65 -5.69
N CYS A 13 8.51 2.80 -5.76
CA CYS A 13 8.71 3.72 -4.65
C CYS A 13 7.74 4.89 -4.79
N SER A 14 7.12 5.30 -3.71
CA SER A 14 6.26 6.46 -3.69
C SER A 14 6.42 7.27 -2.41
N VAL A 15 6.41 8.59 -2.55
CA VAL A 15 6.50 9.56 -1.46
C VAL A 15 5.45 10.64 -1.69
N ALA A 16 4.76 11.05 -0.64
CA ALA A 16 3.86 12.21 -0.69
C ALA A 16 3.97 13.02 0.60
N LEU A 17 4.01 14.32 0.46
CA LEU A 17 4.04 15.28 1.54
C LEU A 17 2.80 16.18 1.45
N GLN A 18 1.96 16.16 2.46
CA GLN A 18 0.98 17.24 2.68
C GLN A 18 1.63 18.31 3.54
N CYS A 19 1.69 19.52 3.03
CA CYS A 19 2.23 20.68 3.74
C CYS A 19 1.36 21.91 3.44
N ASN A 20 0.78 22.51 4.49
CA ASN A 20 -0.09 23.69 4.36
C ASN A 20 -1.18 23.52 3.29
N ASP A 21 -1.92 22.45 3.33
CA ASP A 21 -3.02 22.07 2.42
C ASP A 21 -2.61 21.80 0.95
N LYS A 22 -1.31 21.78 0.67
CA LYS A 22 -0.76 21.36 -0.63
C LYS A 22 -0.15 19.97 -0.52
N VAL A 23 -0.29 19.20 -1.59
CA VAL A 23 0.32 17.87 -1.70
C VAL A 23 1.43 17.91 -2.74
N PHE A 24 2.60 17.47 -2.34
CA PHE A 24 3.78 17.24 -3.19
C PHE A 24 4.02 15.75 -3.24
N SER A 25 4.26 15.17 -4.42
CA SER A 25 4.46 13.73 -4.52
C SER A 25 5.51 13.34 -5.54
N ARG A 26 6.10 12.16 -5.31
CA ARG A 26 6.99 11.46 -6.24
C ARG A 26 6.57 10.01 -6.34
N TYR A 27 6.66 9.48 -7.53
CA TYR A 27 6.38 8.08 -7.84
C TYR A 27 7.38 7.59 -8.88
N GLU A 28 7.96 6.42 -8.67
CA GLU A 28 8.92 5.82 -9.59
C GLU A 28 8.81 4.29 -9.54
N LEU A 29 8.74 3.66 -10.72
CA LEU A 29 8.97 2.23 -10.84
C LEU A 29 10.47 1.97 -10.73
N CYS A 30 10.92 1.38 -9.62
CA CYS A 30 12.32 1.19 -9.30
C CYS A 30 12.61 -0.19 -8.70
N PRO A 31 12.25 -1.28 -9.38
CA PRO A 31 12.45 -2.62 -8.86
C PRO A 31 13.90 -2.83 -8.42
N GLN A 32 14.11 -3.41 -7.23
CA GLN A 32 15.41 -3.66 -6.59
C GLN A 32 16.23 -2.40 -6.21
N SER A 33 15.72 -1.18 -6.43
CA SER A 33 16.46 0.07 -6.16
C SER A 33 15.82 0.93 -5.06
N HIS A 34 14.87 0.40 -4.31
CA HIS A 34 14.10 1.13 -3.28
C HIS A 34 15.00 1.82 -2.25
N SER A 35 16.04 1.13 -1.76
CA SER A 35 16.99 1.68 -0.77
C SER A 35 17.80 2.87 -1.29
N LEU A 36 17.98 2.98 -2.61
CA LEU A 36 18.71 4.08 -3.25
C LEU A 36 17.78 5.25 -3.59
N ARG A 37 16.49 4.99 -3.83
CA ARG A 37 15.54 5.98 -4.35
C ARG A 37 14.71 6.67 -3.27
N LEU A 38 14.33 5.97 -2.21
CA LEU A 38 13.36 6.46 -1.25
C LEU A 38 13.81 7.73 -0.52
N LEU A 39 15.02 7.78 0.02
CA LEU A 39 15.53 8.97 0.72
C LEU A 39 15.70 10.19 -0.20
N PRO A 40 16.28 10.09 -1.43
CA PRO A 40 16.27 11.18 -2.39
C PRO A 40 14.88 11.73 -2.71
N MET A 41 13.87 10.85 -2.92
CA MET A 41 12.50 11.29 -3.19
C MET A 41 11.89 12.04 -2.01
N ILE A 42 12.20 11.64 -0.78
CA ILE A 42 11.77 12.34 0.44
C ILE A 42 12.40 13.74 0.51
N ASP A 43 13.72 13.83 0.26
CA ASP A 43 14.44 15.10 0.26
C ASP A 43 13.89 16.07 -0.81
N ASP A 44 13.56 15.55 -2.00
CA ASP A 44 12.98 16.32 -3.09
C ASP A 44 11.63 16.94 -2.72
N VAL A 45 10.68 16.17 -2.14
CA VAL A 45 9.37 16.72 -1.76
C VAL A 45 9.46 17.69 -0.59
N LEU A 46 10.36 17.47 0.36
CA LEU A 46 10.60 18.40 1.46
C LEU A 46 11.18 19.72 0.96
N LYS A 47 12.17 19.69 0.04
CA LYS A 47 12.76 20.88 -0.57
C LYS A 47 11.74 21.66 -1.39
N GLU A 48 10.96 20.97 -2.24
CA GLU A 48 9.93 21.59 -3.08
C GLU A 48 8.87 22.29 -2.22
N ALA A 49 8.45 21.67 -1.13
CA ALA A 49 7.50 22.24 -0.19
C ALA A 49 8.10 23.32 0.73
N SER A 50 9.42 23.51 0.70
CA SER A 50 10.17 24.33 1.69
C SER A 50 9.83 23.94 3.14
N CYS A 51 9.62 22.62 3.38
CA CYS A 51 9.25 22.06 4.65
C CYS A 51 10.42 21.23 5.23
N LYS A 52 10.68 21.38 6.53
CA LYS A 52 11.69 20.60 7.23
C LYS A 52 11.06 19.38 7.90
N LEU A 53 11.81 18.31 8.08
CA LEU A 53 11.36 17.11 8.78
C LEU A 53 10.82 17.43 10.19
N SER A 54 11.44 18.37 10.90
CA SER A 54 11.01 18.84 12.23
C SER A 54 9.70 19.65 12.26
N GLN A 55 9.12 19.94 11.10
CA GLN A 55 7.85 20.65 10.98
C GLN A 55 6.68 19.72 10.65
N LEU A 56 6.96 18.42 10.55
CA LEU A 56 5.93 17.40 10.34
C LEU A 56 5.18 17.12 11.65
N ASP A 57 3.90 16.82 11.52
CA ASP A 57 3.02 16.38 12.61
C ASP A 57 3.00 14.84 12.77
N GLY A 58 3.42 14.13 11.73
CA GLY A 58 3.51 12.67 11.74
C GLY A 58 4.00 12.10 10.40
N LEU A 59 4.30 10.80 10.41
CA LEU A 59 4.76 10.07 9.25
C LEU A 59 3.89 8.83 9.02
N ILE A 60 3.53 8.58 7.77
CA ILE A 60 2.68 7.47 7.31
C ILE A 60 3.57 6.54 6.50
N PHE A 61 3.45 5.22 6.71
CA PHE A 61 4.26 4.25 6.00
C PHE A 61 3.43 3.07 5.47
N GLY A 62 3.84 2.52 4.33
CA GLY A 62 3.28 1.28 3.80
C GLY A 62 3.68 0.09 4.68
N GLN A 63 2.72 -0.52 5.37
CA GLN A 63 2.97 -1.65 6.27
C GLN A 63 2.88 -3.02 5.58
N GLY A 64 2.61 -3.05 4.27
CA GLY A 64 2.30 -4.27 3.51
C GLY A 64 0.80 -4.52 3.39
N PRO A 65 0.38 -5.66 2.82
CA PRO A 65 1.22 -6.75 2.30
C PRO A 65 1.99 -6.37 1.02
N GLY A 66 3.09 -7.09 0.76
CA GLY A 66 3.90 -6.84 -0.44
C GLY A 66 5.26 -7.52 -0.40
N SER A 67 6.24 -6.90 -1.08
CA SER A 67 7.62 -7.36 -1.11
C SER A 67 8.23 -7.40 0.29
N PHE A 68 8.72 -8.56 0.70
CA PHE A 68 9.35 -8.78 2.00
C PHE A 68 10.49 -7.78 2.31
N THR A 69 11.32 -7.53 1.31
CA THR A 69 12.44 -6.59 1.42
C THR A 69 11.95 -5.14 1.33
N GLY A 70 11.08 -4.84 0.39
CA GLY A 70 10.57 -3.49 0.15
C GLY A 70 9.84 -2.92 1.36
N VAL A 71 8.91 -3.70 1.95
CA VAL A 71 8.18 -3.30 3.17
C VAL A 71 9.16 -2.95 4.30
N ARG A 72 10.21 -3.78 4.52
CA ARG A 72 11.20 -3.51 5.58
C ARG A 72 12.06 -2.29 5.30
N ILE A 73 12.42 -2.02 4.04
CA ILE A 73 13.12 -0.80 3.65
C ILE A 73 12.25 0.42 4.00
N GLY A 74 10.99 0.42 3.58
CA GLY A 74 10.05 1.50 3.87
C GLY A 74 9.90 1.76 5.37
N ILE A 75 9.65 0.71 6.16
CA ILE A 75 9.51 0.80 7.61
C ILE A 75 10.80 1.29 8.27
N GLY A 76 11.96 0.75 7.90
CA GLY A 76 13.23 1.17 8.48
C GLY A 76 13.55 2.65 8.21
N VAL A 77 13.25 3.14 7.01
CA VAL A 77 13.38 4.57 6.68
C VAL A 77 12.38 5.40 7.51
N ALA A 78 11.12 4.95 7.59
CA ALA A 78 10.10 5.63 8.39
C ALA A 78 10.49 5.73 9.87
N GLN A 79 10.95 4.63 10.46
CA GLN A 79 11.41 4.58 11.86
C GLN A 79 12.60 5.52 12.09
N GLY A 80 13.61 5.51 11.22
CA GLY A 80 14.79 6.37 11.34
C GLY A 80 14.44 7.85 11.28
N LEU A 81 13.61 8.26 10.32
CA LEU A 81 13.13 9.63 10.20
C LEU A 81 12.26 10.06 11.39
N ALA A 82 11.30 9.23 11.79
CA ALA A 82 10.43 9.53 12.90
C ALA A 82 11.19 9.62 14.23
N PHE A 83 12.14 8.71 14.46
CA PHE A 83 13.00 8.77 15.64
C PHE A 83 13.84 10.07 15.68
N SER A 84 14.44 10.47 14.55
CA SER A 84 15.25 11.68 14.48
C SER A 84 14.49 12.98 14.72
N ALA A 85 13.18 13.01 14.40
CA ALA A 85 12.31 14.18 14.50
C ALA A 85 11.26 14.07 15.63
N ASN A 86 11.32 13.02 16.46
CA ASN A 86 10.37 12.75 17.54
C ASN A 86 8.91 12.72 17.06
N LEU A 87 8.68 12.05 15.91
CA LEU A 87 7.35 11.92 15.29
C LEU A 87 6.72 10.56 15.64
N LYS A 88 5.39 10.53 15.62
CA LYS A 88 4.63 9.27 15.60
C LYS A 88 4.47 8.75 14.17
N LEU A 89 4.19 7.45 14.06
CA LEU A 89 4.01 6.71 12.82
C LEU A 89 2.61 6.11 12.73
N VAL A 90 2.05 6.08 11.52
CA VAL A 90 0.85 5.30 11.19
C VAL A 90 1.17 4.39 10.01
N GLY A 91 0.87 3.10 10.15
CA GLY A 91 0.95 2.13 9.07
C GLY A 91 -0.33 2.10 8.25
N VAL A 92 -0.20 2.02 6.94
CA VAL A 92 -1.34 1.91 6.00
C VAL A 92 -1.13 0.68 5.12
N SER A 93 -2.21 -0.09 4.91
CA SER A 93 -2.18 -1.26 4.05
C SER A 93 -1.90 -0.88 2.59
N THR A 94 -1.08 -1.68 1.93
CA THR A 94 -0.82 -1.58 0.48
C THR A 94 -2.10 -1.76 -0.33
N LEU A 95 -2.92 -2.76 0.01
CA LEU A 95 -4.19 -3.04 -0.67
C LEU A 95 -5.19 -1.90 -0.47
N GLN A 96 -5.30 -1.37 0.75
CA GLN A 96 -6.15 -0.22 1.05
C GLN A 96 -5.69 1.03 0.29
N THR A 97 -4.39 1.26 0.21
CA THR A 97 -3.80 2.39 -0.55
C THR A 97 -4.19 2.33 -2.02
N MET A 98 -4.14 1.14 -2.63
CA MET A 98 -4.53 0.96 -4.03
C MET A 98 -6.04 1.16 -4.25
N ALA A 99 -6.86 0.68 -3.33
CA ALA A 99 -8.29 0.93 -3.35
C ALA A 99 -8.60 2.43 -3.24
N GLN A 100 -7.93 3.14 -2.31
CA GLN A 100 -8.07 4.59 -2.16
C GLN A 100 -7.60 5.35 -3.40
N LEU A 101 -6.56 4.87 -4.06
CA LEU A 101 -6.06 5.45 -5.32
C LEU A 101 -7.09 5.31 -6.45
N ALA A 102 -7.79 4.17 -6.53
CA ALA A 102 -8.88 3.98 -7.48
C ALA A 102 -10.06 4.94 -7.25
N TYR A 103 -10.37 5.24 -5.99
CA TYR A 103 -11.33 6.29 -5.70
C TYR A 103 -10.84 7.67 -6.14
N ILE A 104 -9.61 8.03 -5.82
CA ILE A 104 -9.03 9.35 -6.17
C ILE A 104 -8.98 9.54 -7.69
N ASN A 105 -8.53 8.55 -8.44
CA ASN A 105 -8.29 8.69 -9.87
C ASN A 105 -9.54 8.39 -10.73
N HIS A 106 -10.41 7.48 -10.29
CA HIS A 106 -11.50 6.93 -11.10
C HIS A 106 -12.87 7.00 -10.41
N GLN A 107 -12.97 7.61 -9.24
CA GLN A 107 -14.20 7.77 -8.45
C GLN A 107 -14.90 6.43 -8.12
N GLN A 108 -14.11 5.36 -7.98
CA GLN A 108 -14.63 4.03 -7.67
C GLN A 108 -14.88 3.88 -6.19
N SER A 109 -16.10 3.51 -5.81
CA SER A 109 -16.51 3.34 -4.40
C SER A 109 -16.45 1.90 -3.91
N GLN A 110 -16.28 0.93 -4.81
CA GLN A 110 -16.20 -0.51 -4.53
C GLN A 110 -15.01 -1.08 -5.29
N VAL A 111 -14.00 -1.58 -4.57
CA VAL A 111 -12.73 -1.98 -5.15
C VAL A 111 -12.27 -3.33 -4.63
N ILE A 112 -11.85 -4.21 -5.55
CA ILE A 112 -11.15 -5.45 -5.25
C ILE A 112 -9.67 -5.25 -5.56
N ALA A 113 -8.83 -5.29 -4.54
CA ALA A 113 -7.40 -5.22 -4.69
C ALA A 113 -6.80 -6.64 -4.72
N VAL A 114 -6.00 -6.94 -5.75
CA VAL A 114 -5.34 -8.24 -5.95
C VAL A 114 -3.90 -8.02 -6.39
N ILE A 115 -2.93 -8.40 -5.54
CA ILE A 115 -1.50 -8.28 -5.84
C ILE A 115 -0.90 -9.68 -5.95
N ASP A 116 -0.03 -9.91 -6.94
CA ASP A 116 0.77 -11.14 -7.03
C ASP A 116 1.64 -11.31 -5.78
N ALA A 117 1.36 -12.33 -5.00
CA ALA A 117 2.08 -12.67 -3.77
C ALA A 117 3.23 -13.66 -3.99
N ARG A 118 3.52 -14.00 -5.26
CA ARG A 118 4.41 -15.09 -5.67
C ARG A 118 3.90 -16.46 -5.21
N MET A 119 4.61 -17.53 -5.55
CA MET A 119 4.31 -18.90 -5.13
C MET A 119 2.89 -19.36 -5.52
N SER A 120 2.36 -18.87 -6.64
CA SER A 120 0.99 -19.12 -7.11
C SER A 120 -0.09 -18.70 -6.11
N GLU A 121 0.12 -17.55 -5.48
CA GLU A 121 -0.83 -16.92 -4.54
C GLU A 121 -1.01 -15.44 -4.81
N VAL A 122 -2.11 -14.88 -4.33
CA VAL A 122 -2.42 -13.45 -4.41
C VAL A 122 -2.77 -12.89 -3.04
N TYR A 123 -2.25 -11.72 -2.70
CA TYR A 123 -2.81 -10.88 -1.63
C TYR A 123 -4.09 -10.25 -2.14
N ASN A 124 -5.14 -10.31 -1.35
CA ASN A 124 -6.43 -9.80 -1.78
C ASN A 124 -7.29 -9.28 -0.64
N SER A 125 -8.15 -8.32 -0.98
CA SER A 125 -9.23 -7.83 -0.14
C SER A 125 -10.27 -7.08 -0.98
N TYR A 126 -11.44 -6.81 -0.38
CA TYR A 126 -12.49 -5.98 -0.93
C TYR A 126 -12.73 -4.77 -0.04
N TYR A 127 -12.86 -3.62 -0.67
CA TYR A 127 -13.01 -2.32 -0.01
C TYR A 127 -14.25 -1.59 -0.51
N GLU A 128 -14.89 -0.86 0.40
CA GLU A 128 -15.94 0.09 0.10
C GLU A 128 -15.61 1.45 0.70
N LEU A 129 -16.02 2.50 -0.01
CA LEU A 129 -15.86 3.87 0.43
C LEU A 129 -16.81 4.16 1.60
N ASP A 130 -16.29 4.75 2.67
CA ASP A 130 -17.10 5.20 3.80
C ASP A 130 -17.60 6.66 3.62
N GLU A 131 -18.36 7.14 4.59
CA GLU A 131 -18.90 8.52 4.63
C GLU A 131 -17.83 9.61 4.70
N ASN A 132 -16.62 9.26 5.11
CA ASN A 132 -15.46 10.16 5.19
C ASN A 132 -14.58 10.10 3.93
N ASN A 133 -15.03 9.44 2.88
CA ASN A 133 -14.27 9.18 1.66
C ASN A 133 -12.97 8.35 1.89
N ILE A 134 -12.99 7.44 2.85
CA ILE A 134 -11.91 6.51 3.12
C ILE A 134 -12.34 5.10 2.76
N MET A 135 -11.53 4.39 1.99
CA MET A 135 -11.75 2.98 1.67
C MET A 135 -11.59 2.10 2.90
N GLN A 136 -12.63 1.35 3.23
CA GLN A 136 -12.68 0.44 4.37
C GLN A 136 -12.75 -1.02 3.91
N ALA A 137 -11.91 -1.88 4.47
CA ALA A 137 -11.94 -3.30 4.18
C ALA A 137 -13.27 -3.92 4.67
N LYS A 138 -14.01 -4.55 3.77
CA LYS A 138 -15.22 -5.33 4.06
C LYS A 138 -14.93 -6.82 4.22
N ILE A 139 -13.81 -7.26 3.67
CA ILE A 139 -13.26 -8.59 3.86
C ILE A 139 -11.83 -8.42 4.36
N ASN A 140 -11.42 -9.19 5.37
CA ASN A 140 -10.06 -9.14 5.88
C ASN A 140 -9.05 -9.44 4.77
N GLU A 141 -7.94 -8.75 4.78
CA GLU A 141 -6.83 -9.05 3.88
C GLU A 141 -6.34 -10.47 4.07
N ALA A 142 -6.08 -11.16 2.96
CA ALA A 142 -5.62 -12.54 2.97
C ALA A 142 -4.65 -12.81 1.83
N VAL A 143 -3.89 -13.90 1.97
CA VAL A 143 -3.18 -14.54 0.86
C VAL A 143 -3.94 -15.82 0.49
N THR A 144 -4.25 -16.00 -0.79
CA THR A 144 -4.99 -17.17 -1.27
C THR A 144 -4.49 -17.58 -2.66
N PRO A 145 -4.61 -18.87 -3.03
CA PRO A 145 -4.47 -19.27 -4.42
C PRO A 145 -5.49 -18.57 -5.31
N PRO A 146 -5.14 -18.20 -6.56
CA PRO A 146 -6.03 -17.45 -7.45
C PRO A 146 -7.36 -18.15 -7.71
N ASP A 147 -7.36 -19.48 -7.86
CA ASP A 147 -8.56 -20.30 -8.08
C ASP A 147 -9.56 -20.25 -6.90
N LYS A 148 -9.09 -19.92 -5.69
CA LYS A 148 -9.93 -19.77 -4.49
C LYS A 148 -10.51 -18.37 -4.33
N LEU A 149 -9.98 -17.38 -5.05
CA LEU A 149 -10.41 -16.00 -4.93
C LEU A 149 -11.91 -15.83 -5.27
N LYS A 150 -12.39 -16.56 -6.28
CA LYS A 150 -13.80 -16.54 -6.67
C LYS A 150 -14.74 -16.93 -5.53
N GLN A 151 -14.42 -18.00 -4.80
CA GLN A 151 -15.25 -18.46 -3.67
C GLN A 151 -15.30 -17.42 -2.55
N ARG A 152 -14.18 -16.73 -2.34
CA ARG A 152 -14.05 -15.69 -1.33
C ARG A 152 -14.84 -14.42 -1.68
N LEU A 153 -14.97 -14.09 -2.98
CA LEU A 153 -15.55 -12.86 -3.48
C LEU A 153 -16.93 -13.05 -4.15
N VAL A 154 -17.47 -14.26 -4.17
CA VAL A 154 -18.65 -14.66 -4.99
C VAL A 154 -19.89 -13.78 -4.82
N SER A 155 -20.07 -13.16 -3.67
CA SER A 155 -21.21 -12.28 -3.37
C SER A 155 -21.00 -10.80 -3.72
N ILE A 156 -19.83 -10.42 -4.24
CA ILE A 156 -19.35 -9.02 -4.27
C ILE A 156 -18.98 -8.57 -5.68
N VAL A 157 -18.65 -9.49 -6.59
CA VAL A 157 -17.76 -9.24 -7.73
C VAL A 157 -18.37 -8.45 -8.89
N GLU A 158 -19.69 -8.45 -9.08
CA GLU A 158 -20.30 -7.97 -10.35
C GLU A 158 -20.22 -6.45 -10.57
N GLN A 159 -19.86 -5.66 -9.56
CA GLN A 159 -19.82 -4.19 -9.64
C GLN A 159 -18.53 -3.55 -9.14
N ALA A 160 -17.58 -4.34 -8.64
CA ALA A 160 -16.36 -3.81 -8.06
C ALA A 160 -15.31 -3.54 -9.13
N TYR A 161 -14.50 -2.51 -8.91
CA TYR A 161 -13.36 -2.13 -9.74
C TYR A 161 -12.11 -2.92 -9.33
N GLY A 162 -11.44 -3.55 -10.29
CA GLY A 162 -10.23 -4.34 -10.05
C GLY A 162 -8.97 -3.48 -10.04
N VAL A 163 -8.09 -3.67 -9.02
CA VAL A 163 -6.76 -3.05 -8.96
C VAL A 163 -5.68 -4.08 -8.62
N GLY A 164 -4.46 -3.83 -9.07
CA GLY A 164 -3.27 -4.61 -8.72
C GLY A 164 -2.81 -5.59 -9.79
N THR A 165 -1.58 -6.06 -9.59
CA THR A 165 -0.83 -6.90 -10.54
C THR A 165 -1.31 -8.35 -10.62
N GLY A 166 -2.13 -8.80 -9.66
CA GLY A 166 -2.61 -10.18 -9.63
C GLY A 166 -3.56 -10.51 -10.78
N TRP A 167 -4.28 -9.52 -11.32
CA TRP A 167 -5.19 -9.71 -12.45
C TRP A 167 -4.46 -10.11 -13.73
N ASP A 168 -3.32 -9.47 -14.00
CA ASP A 168 -2.50 -9.78 -15.18
C ASP A 168 -1.66 -11.05 -14.97
N ALA A 169 -1.19 -11.27 -13.74
CA ALA A 169 -0.36 -12.43 -13.41
C ALA A 169 -1.11 -13.76 -13.48
N TYR A 170 -2.43 -13.74 -13.25
CA TYR A 170 -3.29 -14.93 -13.14
C TYR A 170 -4.57 -14.76 -13.97
N VAL A 171 -4.44 -14.26 -15.18
CA VAL A 171 -5.58 -13.93 -16.06
C VAL A 171 -6.47 -15.14 -16.32
N ASP A 172 -5.90 -16.32 -16.56
CA ASP A 172 -6.65 -17.54 -16.87
C ASP A 172 -7.53 -17.99 -15.70
N GLU A 173 -7.01 -17.95 -14.47
CA GLU A 173 -7.72 -18.33 -13.25
C GLU A 173 -8.78 -17.30 -12.86
N LEU A 174 -8.52 -16.02 -13.13
CA LEU A 174 -9.36 -14.90 -12.71
C LEU A 174 -10.36 -14.43 -13.78
N THR A 175 -10.27 -14.93 -15.02
CA THR A 175 -11.18 -14.58 -16.15
C THR A 175 -12.67 -14.75 -15.81
N SER A 176 -12.99 -15.66 -14.91
CA SER A 176 -14.39 -15.90 -14.48
C SER A 176 -14.92 -14.87 -13.48
N LEU A 177 -14.05 -14.01 -12.95
CA LEU A 177 -14.42 -12.89 -12.09
C LEU A 177 -14.72 -11.69 -12.99
N LYS A 178 -16.00 -11.29 -13.06
CA LYS A 178 -16.39 -10.07 -13.77
C LYS A 178 -16.23 -8.89 -12.82
N PHE A 179 -15.47 -7.90 -13.21
CA PHE A 179 -15.34 -6.61 -12.54
C PHE A 179 -15.62 -5.48 -13.53
N ASN A 180 -15.74 -4.27 -13.05
CA ASN A 180 -16.28 -3.13 -13.78
C ASN A 180 -15.22 -2.41 -14.67
N ASN A 181 -14.07 -3.05 -14.95
CA ASN A 181 -13.05 -2.51 -15.85
C ASN A 181 -12.38 -3.63 -16.67
N ASP A 182 -12.03 -3.33 -17.90
CA ASP A 182 -11.42 -4.30 -18.83
C ASP A 182 -10.01 -4.70 -18.41
N SER A 183 -9.28 -3.79 -17.76
CA SER A 183 -7.94 -4.02 -17.21
C SER A 183 -7.69 -3.12 -16.00
N PRO A 184 -6.85 -3.55 -15.03
CA PRO A 184 -6.51 -2.71 -13.90
C PRO A 184 -5.62 -1.53 -14.33
N GLU A 185 -6.05 -0.32 -14.02
CA GLU A 185 -5.25 0.90 -14.28
C GLU A 185 -4.37 1.26 -13.09
N VAL A 186 -4.78 0.86 -11.87
CA VAL A 186 -4.00 1.01 -10.64
C VAL A 186 -3.26 -0.30 -10.38
N LEU A 187 -1.97 -0.35 -10.73
CA LEU A 187 -1.13 -1.55 -10.55
C LEU A 187 -0.35 -1.53 -9.23
N PHE A 188 0.04 -0.36 -8.75
CA PHE A 188 0.88 -0.18 -7.57
C PHE A 188 0.34 0.92 -6.66
N PRO A 189 0.68 0.90 -5.34
CA PRO A 189 0.29 1.95 -4.41
C PRO A 189 1.01 3.27 -4.72
N GLU A 190 0.32 4.38 -4.48
CA GLU A 190 0.93 5.71 -4.46
C GLU A 190 0.73 6.37 -3.10
N ALA A 191 1.79 6.92 -2.54
CA ALA A 191 1.81 7.53 -1.21
C ALA A 191 0.79 8.69 -1.06
N LYS A 192 0.41 9.36 -2.16
CA LYS A 192 -0.64 10.39 -2.13
C LYS A 192 -1.99 9.86 -1.62
N ALA A 193 -2.31 8.60 -1.92
CA ALA A 193 -3.54 7.97 -1.45
C ALA A 193 -3.46 7.58 0.04
N MET A 194 -2.26 7.33 0.56
CA MET A 194 -2.05 7.02 1.97
C MET A 194 -2.33 8.23 2.88
N LEU A 195 -2.17 9.46 2.38
CA LEU A 195 -2.35 10.67 3.20
C LEU A 195 -3.74 10.73 3.82
N ALA A 196 -4.80 10.53 3.04
CA ALA A 196 -6.18 10.58 3.56
C ALA A 196 -6.40 9.52 4.65
N ILE A 197 -5.96 8.29 4.41
CA ILE A 197 -6.09 7.16 5.34
C ILE A 197 -5.29 7.43 6.63
N GLY A 198 -4.02 7.80 6.48
CA GLY A 198 -3.12 8.00 7.62
C GLY A 198 -3.49 9.20 8.46
N ILE A 199 -3.91 10.31 7.86
CA ILE A 199 -4.39 11.49 8.59
C ILE A 199 -5.65 11.16 9.39
N ALA A 200 -6.60 10.42 8.80
CA ALA A 200 -7.77 9.94 9.54
C ALA A 200 -7.38 9.06 10.73
N ALA A 201 -6.38 8.18 10.57
CA ALA A 201 -5.86 7.36 11.67
C ALA A 201 -5.15 8.21 12.75
N PHE A 202 -4.37 9.20 12.38
CA PHE A 202 -3.80 10.15 13.35
C PHE A 202 -4.87 10.90 14.14
N ASN A 203 -5.95 11.33 13.49
CA ASN A 203 -7.07 12.00 14.14
C ASN A 203 -7.81 11.10 15.13
N ARG A 204 -7.79 9.77 14.93
CA ARG A 204 -8.29 8.77 15.90
C ARG A 204 -7.29 8.42 17.00
N GLY A 205 -6.07 8.99 16.97
CA GLY A 205 -5.05 8.73 17.98
C GLY A 205 -4.27 7.43 17.78
N GLU A 206 -4.30 6.84 16.58
CA GLU A 206 -3.67 5.54 16.24
C GLU A 206 -2.15 5.63 15.98
N GLY A 207 -1.57 6.82 16.11
CA GLY A 207 -0.13 7.02 15.91
C GLY A 207 0.70 6.31 16.98
N VAL A 208 1.66 5.47 16.54
CA VAL A 208 2.56 4.69 17.39
C VAL A 208 3.96 5.32 17.44
N LEU A 209 4.75 4.95 18.44
CA LEU A 209 6.17 5.31 18.53
C LEU A 209 6.98 4.54 17.46
N PRO A 210 8.13 5.06 17.01
CA PRO A 210 8.93 4.42 15.95
C PRO A 210 9.28 2.96 16.21
N GLU A 211 9.61 2.59 17.44
CA GLU A 211 9.95 1.22 17.84
C GLU A 211 8.77 0.25 17.73
N ASN A 212 7.54 0.76 17.73
CA ASN A 212 6.31 -0.04 17.64
C ASN A 212 5.77 -0.14 16.21
N ALA A 213 6.38 0.55 15.23
CA ALA A 213 5.99 0.41 13.83
C ALA A 213 6.41 -0.98 13.32
N GLN A 214 5.45 -1.78 12.88
CA GLN A 214 5.66 -3.17 12.46
C GLN A 214 5.04 -3.43 11.08
N PRO A 215 5.63 -4.34 10.28
CA PRO A 215 4.98 -4.84 9.08
C PRO A 215 3.78 -5.72 9.44
N VAL A 216 2.77 -5.70 8.58
CA VAL A 216 1.65 -6.64 8.65
C VAL A 216 1.94 -7.81 7.72
N TYR A 217 2.05 -9.01 8.31
CA TYR A 217 2.24 -10.25 7.57
C TYR A 217 0.91 -10.96 7.41
N VAL A 218 0.40 -10.97 6.19
CA VAL A 218 -0.84 -11.68 5.85
C VAL A 218 -0.58 -13.18 5.59
N ARG A 219 0.68 -13.54 5.31
CA ARG A 219 1.11 -14.94 5.14
C ARG A 219 1.68 -15.46 6.45
N ASP A 220 0.97 -16.39 7.10
CA ASP A 220 1.36 -16.96 8.40
C ASP A 220 2.49 -18.01 8.31
N THR A 221 2.66 -18.66 7.16
CA THR A 221 3.66 -19.70 6.97
C THR A 221 4.39 -19.57 5.64
N VAL A 222 5.70 -19.34 5.68
CA VAL A 222 6.57 -19.48 4.51
C VAL A 222 7.09 -20.91 4.47
N SER A 223 6.48 -21.75 3.66
CA SER A 223 7.04 -23.09 3.37
C SER A 223 8.18 -22.93 2.36
N TRP A 224 9.41 -23.01 2.83
CA TRP A 224 10.58 -23.09 1.95
C TRP A 224 10.58 -24.45 1.26
N LYS A 225 10.21 -24.53 -0.02
CA LYS A 225 10.54 -25.70 -0.83
C LYS A 225 12.04 -25.68 -1.06
N LYS A 226 12.75 -26.73 -0.57
CA LYS A 226 14.16 -26.96 -0.94
C LYS A 226 14.26 -26.99 -2.46
N LEU A 227 15.18 -26.19 -3.02
CA LEU A 227 15.50 -26.29 -4.43
C LEU A 227 15.99 -27.72 -4.73
N PRO A 228 15.50 -28.38 -5.80
CA PRO A 228 16.00 -29.67 -6.19
C PRO A 228 17.52 -29.61 -6.46
N GLY A 229 18.32 -30.38 -5.75
CA GLY A 229 19.74 -30.53 -6.07
C GLY A 229 20.76 -29.94 -5.09
N LYS A 230 20.41 -29.59 -3.86
CA LYS A 230 21.38 -29.35 -2.77
C LYS A 230 21.05 -30.26 -1.60
N GLU A 231 21.76 -31.40 -1.55
CA GLU A 231 21.92 -32.20 -0.35
C GLU A 231 22.78 -31.45 0.68
#